data_24293399baead0ef153de62065cebca6
#
_entry.id   24293399baead0ef153de62065cebca6
#
_cell.length_a   1.000
_cell.length_b   1.000
_cell.length_c   1.000
_cell.angle_alpha   90.00
_cell.angle_beta   90.00
_cell.angle_gamma   90.00
#
_symmetry.space_group_name_H-M   'P 1'
#
loop_
_entity.id
_entity.type
_entity.pdbx_description
1 polymer ?
#
loop_
_entity_poly.entity_id
_entity_poly.type
_entity_poly.pdbx_seq_one_letter_code
_entity_poly.pdbx_strand_id
1 'polypeptide(L)'
;VSDETTLDAARTDRAQVVLVAAAVVAVAFLTMTLAYAQLGYDGDRTGAGSVDVVAVEDVERSLGSSFRAAVREEANAERDSSWGARDAVVQRVRDGVDADSGRLEAVYAEGDRSLVVAFDEAAAGEWRESNCPAGPGRAFGPCRAIDGVVVQERVGETTPIAAAFRIRVVSPAESTTATVVVSAV
;
A
#
# COMPACT_ATOMS: atom_id res chain seq x y z
N VAL A 1 74.59 17.01 -35.95
CA VAL A 1 73.92 15.70 -35.84
C VAL A 1 73.26 15.52 -34.48
N SER A 2 73.42 16.46 -33.51
CA SER A 2 72.93 16.29 -32.14
C SER A 2 71.55 16.93 -31.82
N ASP A 3 70.96 17.63 -32.79
CA ASP A 3 69.73 18.46 -32.53
C ASP A 3 68.41 17.74 -32.90
N GLU A 4 68.46 16.77 -33.79
CA GLU A 4 67.26 16.01 -34.22
C GLU A 4 66.76 14.99 -33.19
N THR A 5 67.69 14.39 -32.42
CA THR A 5 67.32 13.38 -31.39
C THR A 5 66.62 13.96 -30.16
N THR A 6 66.87 15.23 -29.83
CA THR A 6 66.22 15.91 -28.71
C THR A 6 64.79 16.38 -29.04
N LEU A 7 64.52 16.71 -30.29
CA LEU A 7 63.18 17.11 -30.77
C LEU A 7 62.22 15.91 -30.87
N ASP A 8 62.74 14.73 -31.23
CA ASP A 8 61.96 13.52 -31.32
C ASP A 8 61.60 12.95 -29.93
N ALA A 9 62.53 13.02 -28.96
CA ALA A 9 62.24 12.65 -27.58
C ALA A 9 61.17 13.56 -26.96
N ALA A 10 61.22 14.88 -27.19
CA ALA A 10 60.23 15.82 -26.67
C ALA A 10 58.84 15.66 -27.31
N ARG A 11 58.75 15.17 -28.56
CA ARG A 11 57.47 14.88 -29.22
C ARG A 11 56.87 13.58 -28.68
N THR A 12 57.66 12.56 -28.41
CA THR A 12 57.23 11.26 -27.86
C THR A 12 56.67 11.46 -26.45
N ASP A 13 57.33 12.25 -25.60
CA ASP A 13 56.85 12.58 -24.27
C ASP A 13 55.50 13.32 -24.27
N ARG A 14 55.33 14.28 -25.17
CA ARG A 14 54.02 14.99 -25.28
C ARG A 14 52.94 14.06 -25.79
N ALA A 15 53.19 13.16 -26.71
CA ALA A 15 52.23 12.18 -27.20
C ALA A 15 51.80 11.20 -26.10
N GLN A 16 52.72 10.75 -25.26
CA GLN A 16 52.43 9.88 -24.13
C GLN A 16 51.60 10.59 -23.07
N VAL A 17 51.88 11.84 -22.74
CA VAL A 17 51.05 12.61 -21.79
C VAL A 17 49.62 12.80 -22.31
N VAL A 18 49.43 13.08 -23.61
CA VAL A 18 48.12 13.21 -24.20
C VAL A 18 47.33 11.89 -24.19
N LEU A 19 48.02 10.76 -24.48
CA LEU A 19 47.38 9.43 -24.42
C LEU A 19 46.99 9.05 -23.00
N VAL A 20 47.78 9.34 -22.01
CA VAL A 20 47.45 9.05 -20.59
C VAL A 20 46.29 9.94 -20.15
N ALA A 21 46.31 11.22 -20.48
CA ALA A 21 45.22 12.13 -20.18
C ALA A 21 43.88 11.68 -20.83
N ALA A 22 43.91 11.24 -22.09
CA ALA A 22 42.74 10.74 -22.79
C ALA A 22 42.18 9.47 -22.15
N ALA A 23 43.10 8.54 -21.71
CA ALA A 23 42.68 7.33 -21.02
C ALA A 23 42.03 7.62 -19.66
N VAL A 24 42.54 8.56 -18.87
CA VAL A 24 41.96 8.96 -17.58
C VAL A 24 40.57 9.59 -17.78
N VAL A 25 40.41 10.45 -18.79
CA VAL A 25 39.10 11.06 -19.11
C VAL A 25 38.13 9.98 -19.55
N ALA A 26 38.52 9.04 -20.40
CA ALA A 26 37.65 7.94 -20.84
C ALA A 26 37.18 7.05 -19.67
N VAL A 27 38.08 6.71 -18.72
CA VAL A 27 37.72 5.96 -17.51
C VAL A 27 36.77 6.76 -16.61
N ALA A 28 37.00 8.07 -16.46
CA ALA A 28 36.10 8.93 -15.69
C ALA A 28 34.70 9.00 -16.31
N PHE A 29 34.58 9.11 -17.63
CA PHE A 29 33.28 9.06 -18.32
C PHE A 29 32.61 7.68 -18.19
N LEU A 30 33.35 6.59 -18.28
CA LEU A 30 32.82 5.21 -18.10
C LEU A 30 32.26 5.01 -16.68
N THR A 31 32.96 5.48 -15.66
CA THR A 31 32.49 5.37 -14.28
C THR A 31 31.27 6.26 -14.03
N MET A 32 31.21 7.43 -14.65
CA MET A 32 30.09 8.35 -14.53
C MET A 32 28.83 7.79 -15.25
N THR A 33 28.98 7.21 -16.44
CA THR A 33 27.87 6.55 -17.15
C THR A 33 27.35 5.31 -16.41
N LEU A 34 28.25 4.52 -15.79
CA LEU A 34 27.87 3.37 -14.99
C LEU A 34 27.11 3.80 -13.72
N ALA A 35 27.56 4.85 -13.04
CA ALA A 35 26.89 5.42 -11.88
C ALA A 35 25.49 6.00 -12.26
N TYR A 36 25.41 6.67 -13.42
CA TYR A 36 24.14 7.17 -13.94
C TYR A 36 23.18 6.02 -14.32
N ALA A 37 23.66 4.95 -14.93
CA ALA A 37 22.86 3.78 -15.26
C ALA A 37 22.34 3.05 -14.00
N GLN A 38 23.15 2.99 -12.93
CA GLN A 38 22.74 2.41 -11.65
C GLN A 38 21.73 3.30 -10.92
N LEU A 39 21.90 4.63 -10.93
CA LEU A 39 20.95 5.57 -10.33
C LEU A 39 19.59 5.60 -11.07
N GLY A 40 19.58 5.46 -12.41
CA GLY A 40 18.35 5.37 -13.19
C GLY A 40 17.61 4.03 -12.99
N TYR A 41 18.34 2.94 -12.83
CA TYR A 41 17.76 1.60 -12.68
C TYR A 41 17.20 1.34 -11.27
N ASP A 42 17.84 1.89 -10.24
CA ASP A 42 17.35 1.83 -8.86
C ASP A 42 16.21 2.82 -8.63
N GLY A 43 16.22 3.96 -9.31
CA GLY A 43 15.14 4.96 -9.24
C GLY A 43 13.82 4.43 -9.80
N ASP A 44 13.84 3.70 -10.91
CA ASP A 44 12.64 3.10 -11.50
C ASP A 44 12.12 1.91 -10.66
N ARG A 45 12.99 1.12 -10.05
CA ARG A 45 12.59 0.01 -9.18
C ARG A 45 12.06 0.46 -7.83
N THR A 46 12.71 1.42 -7.20
CA THR A 46 12.22 2.01 -5.93
C THR A 46 10.98 2.87 -6.16
N GLY A 47 10.87 3.53 -7.31
CA GLY A 47 9.68 4.29 -7.68
C GLY A 47 8.44 3.41 -7.88
N ALA A 48 8.56 2.28 -8.58
CA ALA A 48 7.44 1.36 -8.81
C ALA A 48 7.00 0.67 -7.50
N GLY A 49 7.93 0.13 -6.71
CA GLY A 49 7.60 -0.49 -5.41
C GLY A 49 7.07 0.51 -4.38
N SER A 50 7.55 1.76 -4.36
CA SER A 50 7.04 2.79 -3.46
C SER A 50 5.67 3.31 -3.86
N VAL A 51 5.36 3.36 -5.16
CA VAL A 51 4.03 3.77 -5.67
C VAL A 51 2.96 2.76 -5.30
N ASP A 52 3.25 1.46 -5.36
CA ASP A 52 2.27 0.42 -4.99
C ASP A 52 2.02 0.35 -3.48
N VAL A 53 3.05 0.54 -2.66
CA VAL A 53 2.88 0.62 -1.19
C VAL A 53 2.06 1.85 -0.81
N VAL A 54 2.34 3.02 -1.38
CA VAL A 54 1.56 4.25 -1.17
C VAL A 54 0.11 4.06 -1.64
N ALA A 55 -0.12 3.37 -2.75
CA ALA A 55 -1.46 3.08 -3.24
C ALA A 55 -2.26 2.20 -2.26
N VAL A 56 -1.64 1.17 -1.69
CA VAL A 56 -2.29 0.31 -0.68
C VAL A 56 -2.60 1.08 0.61
N GLU A 57 -1.68 1.92 1.09
CA GLU A 57 -1.91 2.77 2.27
C GLU A 57 -3.04 3.80 2.06
N ASP A 58 -3.16 4.37 0.87
CA ASP A 58 -4.24 5.30 0.54
C ASP A 58 -5.59 4.58 0.47
N VAL A 59 -5.64 3.37 -0.10
CA VAL A 59 -6.83 2.53 -0.12
C VAL A 59 -7.22 2.13 1.30
N GLU A 60 -6.28 1.68 2.13
CA GLU A 60 -6.53 1.34 3.54
C GLU A 60 -7.12 2.52 4.32
N ARG A 61 -6.53 3.71 4.15
CA ARG A 61 -7.03 4.95 4.79
C ARG A 61 -8.46 5.27 4.35
N SER A 62 -8.75 5.11 3.07
CA SER A 62 -10.09 5.33 2.50
C SER A 62 -11.09 4.32 3.04
N LEU A 63 -10.75 3.03 3.05
CA LEU A 63 -11.58 1.97 3.63
C LEU A 63 -11.83 2.18 5.11
N GLY A 64 -10.80 2.58 5.87
CA GLY A 64 -10.94 2.93 7.28
C GLY A 64 -11.89 4.12 7.51
N SER A 65 -11.86 5.10 6.62
CA SER A 65 -12.79 6.23 6.67
C SER A 65 -14.23 5.80 6.36
N SER A 66 -14.43 5.01 5.29
CA SER A 66 -15.73 4.49 4.87
C SER A 66 -16.33 3.59 5.94
N PHE A 67 -15.55 2.67 6.50
CA PHE A 67 -16.01 1.80 7.58
C PHE A 67 -16.48 2.60 8.80
N ARG A 68 -15.67 3.58 9.27
CA ARG A 68 -16.08 4.43 10.39
C ARG A 68 -17.30 5.29 10.08
N ALA A 69 -17.49 5.70 8.83
CA ALA A 69 -18.69 6.42 8.40
C ALA A 69 -19.92 5.52 8.44
N ALA A 70 -19.84 4.30 7.89
CA ALA A 70 -20.92 3.32 7.92
C ALA A 70 -21.32 2.91 9.34
N VAL A 71 -20.33 2.71 10.23
CA VAL A 71 -20.59 2.43 11.66
C VAL A 71 -21.30 3.59 12.35
N ARG A 72 -20.91 4.84 12.08
CA ARG A 72 -21.60 6.02 12.64
C ARG A 72 -23.02 6.20 12.09
N GLU A 73 -23.21 5.92 10.82
CA GLU A 73 -24.54 5.94 10.21
C GLU A 73 -25.46 4.91 10.86
N GLU A 74 -24.97 3.67 11.04
CA GLU A 74 -25.71 2.62 11.73
C GLU A 74 -26.03 2.99 13.16
N ALA A 75 -25.08 3.55 13.92
CA ALA A 75 -25.30 3.98 15.31
C ALA A 75 -26.30 5.15 15.46
N ASN A 76 -26.46 5.97 14.43
CA ASN A 76 -27.40 7.11 14.43
C ASN A 76 -28.77 6.76 13.83
N ALA A 77 -28.91 5.60 13.21
CA ALA A 77 -30.16 5.21 12.59
C ALA A 77 -31.13 4.64 13.64
N GLU A 78 -32.39 5.03 13.57
CA GLU A 78 -33.47 4.43 14.38
C GLU A 78 -33.87 3.05 13.81
N ARG A 79 -32.95 2.08 13.86
CA ARG A 79 -33.15 0.72 13.35
C ARG A 79 -32.85 -0.29 14.45
N ASP A 80 -33.34 -1.51 14.26
CA ASP A 80 -33.01 -2.61 15.17
C ASP A 80 -31.52 -2.95 15.10
N SER A 81 -30.81 -2.62 16.16
CA SER A 81 -29.38 -2.91 16.37
C SER A 81 -29.18 -3.97 17.45
N SER A 82 -30.25 -4.66 17.89
CA SER A 82 -30.16 -5.72 18.89
C SER A 82 -29.14 -6.79 18.48
N TRP A 83 -28.60 -7.51 19.45
CA TRP A 83 -27.69 -8.62 19.17
C TRP A 83 -28.34 -9.72 18.32
N GLY A 84 -29.65 -9.85 18.38
CA GLY A 84 -30.44 -10.74 17.53
C GLY A 84 -30.46 -10.32 16.07
N ALA A 85 -30.33 -9.02 15.79
CA ALA A 85 -30.35 -8.43 14.45
C ALA A 85 -28.94 -8.23 13.85
N ARG A 86 -27.88 -8.77 14.46
CA ARG A 86 -26.46 -8.54 14.08
C ARG A 86 -26.16 -8.79 12.61
N ASP A 87 -26.79 -9.80 11.99
CA ASP A 87 -26.55 -10.09 10.57
C ASP A 87 -27.07 -8.94 9.68
N ALA A 88 -28.22 -8.35 10.04
CA ALA A 88 -28.77 -7.20 9.35
C ALA A 88 -27.92 -5.94 9.57
N VAL A 89 -27.36 -5.73 10.77
CA VAL A 89 -26.40 -4.65 11.06
C VAL A 89 -25.16 -4.79 10.18
N VAL A 90 -24.58 -6.00 10.11
CA VAL A 90 -23.43 -6.29 9.28
C VAL A 90 -23.72 -5.98 7.81
N GLN A 91 -24.86 -6.42 7.28
CA GLN A 91 -25.22 -6.17 5.88
C GLN A 91 -25.31 -4.66 5.58
N ARG A 92 -25.93 -3.87 6.45
CA ARG A 92 -26.02 -2.41 6.23
C ARG A 92 -24.67 -1.72 6.26
N VAL A 93 -23.79 -2.13 7.17
CA VAL A 93 -22.40 -1.61 7.22
C VAL A 93 -21.65 -1.99 5.95
N ARG A 94 -21.78 -3.22 5.49
CA ARG A 94 -21.16 -3.68 4.24
C ARG A 94 -21.68 -2.90 3.04
N ASP A 95 -23.00 -2.73 2.91
CA ASP A 95 -23.60 -1.98 1.81
C ASP A 95 -23.03 -0.55 1.72
N GLY A 96 -22.84 0.11 2.85
CA GLY A 96 -22.22 1.43 2.92
C GLY A 96 -20.76 1.44 2.45
N VAL A 97 -19.97 0.47 2.91
CA VAL A 97 -18.56 0.34 2.51
C VAL A 97 -18.43 -0.08 1.05
N ASP A 98 -19.26 -1.01 0.57
CA ASP A 98 -19.24 -1.47 -0.84
C ASP A 98 -19.57 -0.31 -1.80
N ALA A 99 -20.52 0.57 -1.45
CA ALA A 99 -20.83 1.74 -2.24
C ALA A 99 -19.63 2.71 -2.35
N ASP A 100 -18.86 2.89 -1.28
CA ASP A 100 -17.65 3.73 -1.28
C ASP A 100 -16.49 3.06 -2.02
N SER A 101 -16.30 1.75 -1.82
CA SER A 101 -15.30 0.96 -2.52
C SER A 101 -15.49 1.00 -4.03
N GLY A 102 -16.74 0.86 -4.51
CA GLY A 102 -17.06 0.96 -5.93
C GLY A 102 -16.71 2.32 -6.53
N ARG A 103 -16.88 3.42 -5.77
CA ARG A 103 -16.42 4.76 -6.21
C ARG A 103 -14.89 4.83 -6.30
N LEU A 104 -14.19 4.24 -5.33
CA LEU A 104 -12.74 4.19 -5.32
C LEU A 104 -12.20 3.36 -6.50
N GLU A 105 -12.79 2.20 -6.77
CA GLU A 105 -12.46 1.34 -7.90
C GLU A 105 -12.63 2.07 -9.24
N ALA A 106 -13.70 2.87 -9.39
CA ALA A 106 -13.93 3.67 -10.59
C ALA A 106 -12.84 4.73 -10.80
N VAL A 107 -12.38 5.42 -9.74
CA VAL A 107 -11.28 6.39 -9.81
C VAL A 107 -9.97 5.72 -10.24
N TYR A 108 -9.68 4.51 -9.74
CA TYR A 108 -8.48 3.77 -10.16
C TYR A 108 -8.54 3.37 -11.63
N ALA A 109 -9.72 3.00 -12.13
CA ALA A 109 -9.91 2.61 -13.52
C ALA A 109 -9.65 3.77 -14.51
N GLU A 110 -9.89 5.04 -14.13
CA GLU A 110 -9.54 6.21 -14.93
C GLU A 110 -8.03 6.39 -15.14
N GLY A 111 -7.20 5.82 -14.25
CA GLY A 111 -5.74 5.92 -14.27
C GLY A 111 -5.02 4.68 -14.81
N ASP A 112 -5.63 3.89 -15.69
CA ASP A 112 -5.08 2.64 -16.24
C ASP A 112 -4.69 1.61 -15.16
N ARG A 113 -5.35 1.66 -14.01
CA ARG A 113 -5.17 0.74 -12.89
C ARG A 113 -6.49 0.06 -12.59
N SER A 114 -6.43 -1.17 -12.11
CA SER A 114 -7.59 -1.87 -11.57
C SER A 114 -7.42 -2.04 -10.06
N LEU A 115 -8.40 -1.62 -9.31
CA LEU A 115 -8.53 -1.87 -7.89
C LEU A 115 -9.69 -2.85 -7.68
N VAL A 116 -9.48 -3.86 -6.87
CA VAL A 116 -10.53 -4.76 -6.39
C VAL A 116 -10.45 -4.81 -4.87
N VAL A 117 -11.55 -4.50 -4.22
CA VAL A 117 -11.71 -4.58 -2.77
C VAL A 117 -12.77 -5.63 -2.45
N ALA A 118 -12.45 -6.54 -1.55
CA ALA A 118 -13.39 -7.54 -1.08
C ALA A 118 -13.25 -7.72 0.43
N PHE A 119 -14.34 -7.94 1.13
CA PHE A 119 -14.29 -8.33 2.54
C PHE A 119 -13.57 -9.69 2.69
N ASP A 120 -12.79 -9.83 3.77
CA ASP A 120 -12.03 -11.04 4.08
C ASP A 120 -12.49 -11.64 5.42
N GLU A 121 -13.34 -12.65 5.35
CA GLU A 121 -13.89 -13.34 6.52
C GLU A 121 -12.81 -14.04 7.33
N ALA A 122 -11.82 -14.65 6.67
CA ALA A 122 -10.74 -15.36 7.35
C ALA A 122 -9.90 -14.40 8.20
N ALA A 123 -9.48 -13.28 7.60
CA ALA A 123 -8.71 -12.25 8.30
C ALA A 123 -9.51 -11.57 9.43
N ALA A 124 -10.81 -11.36 9.24
CA ALA A 124 -11.70 -10.86 10.30
C ALA A 124 -11.78 -11.86 11.46
N GLY A 125 -11.85 -13.15 11.16
CA GLY A 125 -11.83 -14.22 12.15
C GLY A 125 -10.54 -14.27 12.97
N GLU A 126 -9.40 -14.20 12.32
CA GLU A 126 -8.07 -14.14 12.95
C GLU A 126 -7.91 -12.90 13.84
N TRP A 127 -8.32 -11.72 13.32
CA TRP A 127 -8.28 -10.48 14.09
C TRP A 127 -9.15 -10.57 15.34
N ARG A 128 -10.36 -11.10 15.23
CA ARG A 128 -11.28 -11.30 16.35
C ARG A 128 -10.65 -12.12 17.48
N GLU A 129 -9.94 -13.21 17.16
CA GLU A 129 -9.32 -14.10 18.15
C GLU A 129 -8.30 -13.40 19.03
N SER A 130 -7.58 -12.44 18.46
CA SER A 130 -6.47 -11.75 19.13
C SER A 130 -6.83 -10.36 19.69
N ASN A 131 -7.87 -9.72 19.16
CA ASN A 131 -8.10 -8.28 19.40
C ASN A 131 -9.48 -7.97 19.98
N CYS A 132 -10.35 -8.95 20.17
CA CYS A 132 -11.67 -8.66 20.70
C CYS A 132 -11.58 -8.05 22.09
N PRO A 133 -12.14 -6.82 22.31
CA PRO A 133 -12.07 -6.15 23.59
C PRO A 133 -12.70 -6.99 24.69
N ALA A 134 -11.93 -7.24 25.75
CA ALA A 134 -12.36 -7.93 26.94
C ALA A 134 -11.75 -7.23 28.18
N GLY A 135 -12.37 -7.40 29.33
CA GLY A 135 -11.79 -6.87 30.58
C GLY A 135 -12.77 -6.80 31.73
N PRO A 136 -12.27 -6.76 32.98
CA PRO A 136 -13.09 -6.66 34.18
C PRO A 136 -13.82 -5.31 34.21
N GLY A 137 -15.08 -5.33 34.63
CA GLY A 137 -15.91 -4.12 34.77
C GLY A 137 -16.44 -3.53 33.47
N ARG A 138 -16.29 -4.23 32.33
CA ARG A 138 -16.88 -3.86 31.04
C ARG A 138 -17.94 -4.90 30.67
N ALA A 139 -19.15 -4.44 30.40
CA ALA A 139 -20.25 -5.31 29.93
C ALA A 139 -20.12 -5.59 28.43
N PHE A 140 -18.98 -6.18 28.03
CA PHE A 140 -18.81 -6.66 26.66
C PHE A 140 -19.27 -8.12 26.59
N GLY A 141 -20.22 -8.36 25.71
CA GLY A 141 -20.69 -9.71 25.36
C GLY A 141 -19.83 -10.35 24.27
N PRO A 142 -20.39 -11.39 23.62
CA PRO A 142 -19.68 -12.16 22.63
C PRO A 142 -19.26 -11.32 21.42
N CYS A 143 -18.15 -11.75 20.82
CA CYS A 143 -17.58 -11.15 19.62
C CYS A 143 -17.69 -12.15 18.47
N ARG A 144 -18.10 -11.71 17.30
CA ARG A 144 -18.29 -12.52 16.09
C ARG A 144 -17.65 -11.86 14.88
N ALA A 145 -17.01 -12.66 14.04
CA ALA A 145 -16.73 -12.28 12.66
C ALA A 145 -17.89 -12.78 11.80
N ILE A 146 -18.43 -11.95 10.95
CA ILE A 146 -19.55 -12.24 10.04
C ILE A 146 -19.27 -11.53 8.74
N ASP A 147 -19.10 -12.25 7.66
CA ASP A 147 -18.88 -11.73 6.31
C ASP A 147 -17.79 -10.66 6.22
N GLY A 148 -16.67 -10.83 6.96
CA GLY A 148 -15.54 -9.93 6.98
C GLY A 148 -15.67 -8.74 7.94
N VAL A 149 -16.77 -8.60 8.66
CA VAL A 149 -16.98 -7.59 9.70
C VAL A 149 -16.95 -8.23 11.08
N VAL A 150 -16.22 -7.63 12.01
CA VAL A 150 -16.20 -8.06 13.42
C VAL A 150 -17.16 -7.20 14.20
N VAL A 151 -18.12 -7.87 14.84
CA VAL A 151 -19.12 -7.23 15.71
C VAL A 151 -19.01 -7.75 17.14
N GLN A 152 -19.32 -6.89 18.09
CA GLN A 152 -19.36 -7.22 19.49
C GLN A 152 -20.70 -6.82 20.11
N GLU A 153 -21.24 -7.69 20.98
CA GLU A 153 -22.37 -7.32 21.79
C GLU A 153 -21.94 -6.30 22.87
N ARG A 154 -22.65 -5.18 22.93
CA ARG A 154 -22.49 -4.15 23.97
C ARG A 154 -23.86 -3.73 24.48
N VAL A 155 -24.16 -4.10 25.71
CA VAL A 155 -25.43 -3.75 26.38
C VAL A 155 -26.66 -4.26 25.59
N GLY A 156 -26.56 -5.44 24.99
CA GLY A 156 -27.63 -6.05 24.19
C GLY A 156 -27.66 -5.60 22.73
N GLU A 157 -26.81 -4.63 22.35
CA GLU A 157 -26.73 -4.12 20.98
C GLU A 157 -25.51 -4.65 20.22
N THR A 158 -25.60 -4.62 18.92
CA THR A 158 -24.55 -5.01 18.00
C THR A 158 -23.67 -3.80 17.65
N THR A 159 -22.40 -3.86 18.04
CA THR A 159 -21.43 -2.82 17.73
C THR A 159 -20.39 -3.35 16.76
N PRO A 160 -20.32 -2.86 15.50
CA PRO A 160 -19.22 -3.16 14.59
C PRO A 160 -17.93 -2.52 15.11
N ILE A 161 -16.85 -3.31 15.22
CA ILE A 161 -15.58 -2.88 15.83
C ILE A 161 -14.40 -2.93 14.87
N ALA A 162 -14.42 -3.83 13.90
CA ALA A 162 -13.40 -3.93 12.86
C ALA A 162 -13.98 -4.53 11.57
N ALA A 163 -13.30 -4.32 10.45
CA ALA A 163 -13.55 -5.01 9.19
C ALA A 163 -12.23 -5.37 8.52
N ALA A 164 -12.18 -6.54 7.89
CA ALA A 164 -11.02 -7.00 7.14
C ALA A 164 -11.32 -6.98 5.64
N PHE A 165 -10.31 -6.58 4.86
CA PHE A 165 -10.41 -6.44 3.41
C PHE A 165 -9.22 -7.10 2.74
N ARG A 166 -9.47 -7.76 1.62
CA ARG A 166 -8.47 -8.13 0.64
C ARG A 166 -8.48 -7.09 -0.47
N ILE A 167 -7.35 -6.44 -0.67
CA ILE A 167 -7.13 -5.39 -1.67
C ILE A 167 -6.24 -5.97 -2.75
N ARG A 168 -6.63 -5.82 -4.01
CA ARG A 168 -5.78 -6.13 -5.15
C ARG A 168 -5.69 -4.92 -6.06
N VAL A 169 -4.48 -4.43 -6.25
CA VAL A 169 -4.15 -3.36 -7.20
C VAL A 169 -3.41 -3.98 -8.38
N VAL A 170 -3.87 -3.72 -9.58
CA VAL A 170 -3.24 -4.18 -10.82
C VAL A 170 -2.90 -2.96 -11.66
N SER A 171 -1.66 -2.85 -12.08
CA SER A 171 -1.16 -1.89 -13.06
C SER A 171 -0.61 -2.65 -14.29
N PRO A 172 -0.32 -1.98 -15.41
CA PRO A 172 0.28 -2.64 -16.58
C PRO A 172 1.63 -3.33 -16.28
N ALA A 173 2.33 -2.89 -15.23
CA ALA A 173 3.65 -3.39 -14.87
C ALA A 173 3.61 -4.44 -13.74
N GLU A 174 2.62 -4.36 -12.83
CA GLU A 174 2.65 -5.13 -11.59
C GLU A 174 1.25 -5.41 -11.03
N SER A 175 1.14 -6.45 -10.19
CA SER A 175 -0.06 -6.76 -9.41
C SER A 175 0.31 -7.00 -7.96
N THR A 176 -0.28 -6.19 -7.06
CA THR A 176 -0.07 -6.28 -5.62
C THR A 176 -1.37 -6.73 -4.94
N THR A 177 -1.25 -7.64 -3.99
CA THR A 177 -2.38 -8.06 -3.14
C THR A 177 -1.98 -7.86 -1.68
N ALA A 178 -2.86 -7.23 -0.92
CA ALA A 178 -2.69 -7.01 0.51
C ALA A 178 -3.98 -7.38 1.27
N THR A 179 -3.83 -7.83 2.51
CA THR A 179 -4.94 -7.96 3.45
C THR A 179 -4.77 -6.89 4.52
N VAL A 180 -5.81 -6.10 4.74
CA VAL A 180 -5.81 -5.02 5.73
C VAL A 180 -6.99 -5.17 6.68
N VAL A 181 -6.80 -4.78 7.94
CA VAL A 181 -7.87 -4.74 8.93
C VAL A 181 -7.99 -3.32 9.45
N VAL A 182 -9.18 -2.76 9.30
CA VAL A 182 -9.51 -1.42 9.81
C VAL A 182 -10.37 -1.52 11.06
N SER A 183 -10.15 -0.62 12.02
CA SER A 183 -10.88 -0.61 13.28
C SER A 183 -11.69 0.68 13.40
N ALA A 184 -12.88 0.58 14.01
CA ALA A 184 -13.75 1.71 14.33
C ALA A 184 -13.41 2.37 15.67
N VAL A 185 -12.60 1.72 16.51
CA VAL A 185 -12.21 2.12 17.88
C VAL A 185 -10.72 2.35 17.96
#